data_24ceb51999df70bcce3bacc435188f0d
#
_entry.id   24ceb51999df70bcce3bacc435188f0d
#
_cell.length_a   1.000
_cell.length_b   1.000
_cell.length_c   1.000
_cell.angle_alpha   90.00
_cell.angle_beta   90.00
_cell.angle_gamma   90.00
#
_symmetry.space_group_name_H-M   'P 1'
#
loop_
_entity.id
_entity.type
_entity.pdbx_description
1 polymer ?
#
loop_
_entity_poly.entity_id
_entity_poly.type
_entity_poly.pdbx_seq_one_letter_code
_entity_poly.pdbx_strand_id
1 'polypeptide(L)'
;MTDHRLRGEPVGNARWAAEERSQELLRSWLSPDQRKQYDVCGSFQVVGCDTGKRYQISKGTIYNIQELDELGQPSWAWCLSRDEMPTGDLNLAQKIALENFENRALAVANRATATVWRQIESPSSYRDGLRHLTAGFRLRTRHWRESLWLKICLSDTAHH
;
A
#
# COMPACT_ATOMS: atom_id res chain seq x y z
N MET A 1 -33.11 13.17 -38.07
CA MET A 1 -31.63 13.27 -37.90
C MET A 1 -31.40 13.76 -36.47
N THR A 2 -31.20 12.86 -35.54
CA THR A 2 -30.97 13.13 -34.11
C THR A 2 -29.55 12.77 -33.82
N ASP A 3 -28.71 13.80 -33.65
CA ASP A 3 -27.30 13.75 -33.29
C ASP A 3 -27.17 13.34 -31.83
N HIS A 4 -26.91 12.07 -31.56
CA HIS A 4 -26.50 11.57 -30.24
C HIS A 4 -25.04 11.92 -30.02
N ARG A 5 -24.78 13.14 -29.55
CA ARG A 5 -23.50 13.51 -28.95
C ARG A 5 -23.26 12.59 -27.75
N LEU A 6 -22.36 11.64 -27.94
CA LEU A 6 -21.73 10.89 -26.87
C LEU A 6 -21.06 11.93 -25.94
N ARG A 7 -21.70 12.25 -24.84
CA ARG A 7 -21.08 13.00 -23.74
C ARG A 7 -20.02 12.08 -23.17
N GLY A 8 -18.77 12.34 -23.49
CA GLY A 8 -17.64 11.70 -22.86
C GLY A 8 -17.75 11.92 -21.34
N GLU A 9 -17.86 10.87 -20.58
CA GLU A 9 -17.73 10.93 -19.12
C GLU A 9 -16.39 11.58 -18.78
N PRO A 10 -16.33 12.50 -17.81
CA PRO A 10 -15.07 13.12 -17.43
C PRO A 10 -14.13 12.01 -16.94
N VAL A 11 -12.94 11.93 -17.54
CA VAL A 11 -11.91 10.91 -17.28
C VAL A 11 -11.64 10.70 -15.78
N GLY A 12 -11.87 11.74 -14.96
CA GLY A 12 -11.81 11.67 -13.51
C GLY A 12 -12.78 10.67 -12.88
N ASN A 13 -14.03 10.64 -13.33
CA ASN A 13 -15.07 9.76 -12.75
C ASN A 13 -14.79 8.28 -13.04
N ALA A 14 -14.30 7.95 -14.23
CA ALA A 14 -13.97 6.57 -14.60
C ALA A 14 -12.80 6.03 -13.75
N ARG A 15 -11.80 6.84 -13.45
CA ARG A 15 -10.66 6.47 -12.61
C ARG A 15 -11.07 6.25 -11.15
N TRP A 16 -11.90 7.11 -10.60
CA TRP A 16 -12.45 6.93 -9.24
C TRP A 16 -13.28 5.66 -9.12
N ALA A 17 -14.17 5.41 -10.07
CA ALA A 17 -14.97 4.20 -10.09
C ALA A 17 -14.12 2.93 -10.24
N ALA A 18 -13.01 2.98 -10.98
CA ALA A 18 -12.06 1.88 -11.07
C ALA A 18 -11.34 1.62 -9.73
N GLU A 19 -10.91 2.70 -9.05
CA GLU A 19 -10.27 2.59 -7.73
C GLU A 19 -11.23 2.00 -6.69
N GLU A 20 -12.49 2.46 -6.62
CA GLU A 20 -13.49 1.89 -5.70
C GLU A 20 -13.72 0.40 -5.94
N ARG A 21 -13.95 -0.01 -7.18
CA ARG A 21 -14.13 -1.43 -7.52
C ARG A 21 -12.91 -2.27 -7.15
N SER A 22 -11.71 -1.75 -7.39
CA SER A 22 -10.48 -2.46 -7.02
C SER A 22 -10.33 -2.64 -5.51
N GLN A 23 -10.73 -1.64 -4.72
CA GLN A 23 -10.73 -1.72 -3.26
C GLN A 23 -11.76 -2.74 -2.74
N GLU A 24 -12.95 -2.80 -3.34
CA GLU A 24 -13.96 -3.80 -3.01
C GLU A 24 -13.48 -5.21 -3.35
N LEU A 25 -12.87 -5.39 -4.53
CA LEU A 25 -12.29 -6.67 -4.94
C LEU A 25 -11.20 -7.10 -3.96
N LEU A 26 -10.24 -6.24 -3.65
CA LEU A 26 -9.21 -6.54 -2.65
C LEU A 26 -9.84 -7.01 -1.35
N ARG A 27 -10.80 -6.24 -0.78
CA ARG A 27 -11.45 -6.61 0.48
C ARG A 27 -12.15 -7.98 0.44
N SER A 28 -12.69 -8.36 -0.72
CA SER A 28 -13.34 -9.66 -0.88
C SER A 28 -12.35 -10.84 -0.81
N TRP A 29 -11.07 -10.60 -1.11
CA TRP A 29 -9.99 -11.58 -1.09
C TRP A 29 -9.16 -11.57 0.20
N LEU A 30 -9.36 -10.60 1.07
CA LEU A 30 -8.69 -10.55 2.37
C LEU A 30 -9.37 -11.49 3.37
N SER A 31 -8.58 -12.18 4.19
CA SER A 31 -9.09 -12.86 5.37
C SER A 31 -9.76 -11.86 6.33
N PRO A 32 -10.60 -12.29 7.27
CA PRO A 32 -11.23 -11.39 8.24
C PRO A 32 -10.20 -10.52 8.97
N ASP A 33 -9.07 -11.09 9.41
CA ASP A 33 -8.01 -10.36 10.12
C ASP A 33 -7.27 -9.40 9.20
N GLN A 34 -6.91 -9.82 7.99
CA GLN A 34 -6.30 -8.94 6.99
C GLN A 34 -7.21 -7.77 6.63
N ARG A 35 -8.52 -8.01 6.52
CA ARG A 35 -9.51 -6.97 6.25
C ARG A 35 -9.58 -5.96 7.39
N LYS A 36 -9.63 -6.43 8.64
CA LYS A 36 -9.59 -5.59 9.83
C LYS A 36 -8.33 -4.71 9.85
N GLN A 37 -7.15 -5.31 9.59
CA GLN A 37 -5.88 -4.58 9.48
C GLN A 37 -5.96 -3.50 8.38
N TYR A 38 -6.44 -3.87 7.20
CA TYR A 38 -6.52 -2.96 6.06
C TYR A 38 -7.46 -1.79 6.29
N ASP A 39 -8.62 -2.04 6.89
CA ASP A 39 -9.62 -1.00 7.17
C ASP A 39 -9.14 -0.02 8.26
N VAL A 40 -8.38 -0.50 9.26
CA VAL A 40 -7.84 0.34 10.35
C VAL A 40 -6.54 1.03 9.96
N CYS A 41 -5.60 0.28 9.38
CA CYS A 41 -4.22 0.74 9.18
C CYS A 41 -3.91 1.09 7.71
N GLY A 42 -4.78 0.76 6.76
CA GLY A 42 -4.49 0.88 5.33
C GLY A 42 -3.42 -0.10 4.84
N SER A 43 -3.14 -1.15 5.61
CA SER A 43 -2.17 -2.19 5.31
C SER A 43 -2.59 -3.52 5.90
N PHE A 44 -2.07 -4.63 5.37
CA PHE A 44 -2.31 -5.97 5.87
C PHE A 44 -1.06 -6.84 5.72
N GLN A 45 -0.99 -7.90 6.50
CA GLN A 45 0.15 -8.82 6.47
C GLN A 45 -0.17 -10.08 5.66
N VAL A 46 0.86 -10.58 4.99
CA VAL A 46 0.87 -11.86 4.29
C VAL A 46 2.10 -12.67 4.69
N VAL A 47 2.03 -13.98 4.53
CA VAL A 47 3.17 -14.88 4.76
C VAL A 47 3.63 -15.39 3.41
N GLY A 48 4.92 -15.27 3.14
CA GLY A 48 5.54 -15.78 1.92
C GLY A 48 5.50 -17.31 1.87
N CYS A 49 5.16 -17.86 0.71
CA CYS A 49 4.96 -19.30 0.55
C CYS A 49 6.25 -20.12 0.57
N ASP A 50 7.38 -19.52 0.16
CA ASP A 50 8.65 -20.23 0.03
C ASP A 50 9.53 -20.11 1.29
N THR A 51 9.48 -18.94 1.95
CA THR A 51 10.40 -18.65 3.07
C THR A 51 9.70 -18.58 4.43
N GLY A 52 8.37 -18.46 4.47
CA GLY A 52 7.61 -18.22 5.69
C GLY A 52 7.80 -16.82 6.28
N LYS A 53 8.49 -15.93 5.59
CA LYS A 53 8.67 -14.54 6.04
C LYS A 53 7.35 -13.78 6.01
N ARG A 54 7.25 -12.79 6.89
CA ARG A 54 6.09 -11.91 6.95
C ARG A 54 6.34 -10.65 6.13
N TYR A 55 5.34 -10.28 5.35
CA TYR A 55 5.34 -9.06 4.55
C TYR A 55 4.13 -8.22 4.91
N GLN A 56 4.32 -6.92 5.02
CA GLN A 56 3.24 -5.95 5.16
C GLN A 56 3.04 -5.25 3.82
N ILE A 57 1.83 -5.32 3.28
CA ILE A 57 1.42 -4.62 2.07
C ILE A 57 0.60 -3.40 2.48
N SER A 58 1.03 -2.21 2.07
CA SER A 58 0.38 -0.94 2.40
C SER A 58 -0.31 -0.32 1.19
N LYS A 59 -1.26 0.56 1.41
CA LYS A 59 -1.76 1.45 0.35
C LYS A 59 -0.61 2.28 -0.19
N GLY A 60 -0.36 2.20 -1.47
CA GLY A 60 0.73 2.90 -2.12
C GLY A 60 1.19 2.16 -3.37
N THR A 61 2.08 2.77 -4.13
CA THR A 61 2.56 2.22 -5.40
C THR A 61 4.06 1.99 -5.43
N ILE A 62 4.82 2.63 -4.54
CA ILE A 62 6.28 2.56 -4.54
C ILE A 62 6.75 2.01 -3.19
N TYR A 63 7.53 0.92 -3.21
CA TYR A 63 8.07 0.26 -2.02
C TYR A 63 7.01 -0.04 -0.94
N ASN A 64 5.80 -0.36 -1.36
CA ASN A 64 4.65 -0.59 -0.50
C ASN A 64 4.60 -1.99 0.13
N ILE A 65 5.53 -2.87 -0.21
CA ILE A 65 5.73 -4.17 0.43
C ILE A 65 6.91 -4.07 1.38
N GLN A 66 6.71 -4.36 2.65
CA GLN A 66 7.74 -4.35 3.68
C GLN A 66 7.97 -5.77 4.21
N GLU A 67 9.19 -6.27 4.12
CA GLU A 67 9.59 -7.51 4.77
C GLU A 67 9.80 -7.22 6.26
N LEU A 68 9.16 -8.00 7.12
CA LEU A 68 9.23 -7.83 8.56
C LEU A 68 10.22 -8.83 9.17
N ASP A 69 11.01 -8.37 10.12
CA ASP A 69 11.86 -9.23 10.95
C ASP A 69 11.04 -9.99 12.03
N GLU A 70 11.72 -10.76 12.88
CA GLU A 70 11.10 -11.52 13.95
C GLU A 70 10.38 -10.63 14.97
N LEU A 71 10.85 -9.39 15.14
CA LEU A 71 10.25 -8.40 16.03
C LEU A 71 9.12 -7.59 15.36
N GLY A 72 8.79 -7.92 14.09
CA GLY A 72 7.79 -7.20 13.31
C GLY A 72 8.26 -5.84 12.80
N GLN A 73 9.58 -5.56 12.81
CA GLN A 73 10.11 -4.32 12.29
C GLN A 73 10.47 -4.46 10.80
N PRO A 74 10.27 -3.41 9.99
CA PRO A 74 10.64 -3.43 8.58
C PRO A 74 12.16 -3.57 8.42
N SER A 75 12.59 -4.63 7.71
CA SER A 75 14.00 -4.89 7.36
C SER A 75 14.31 -4.48 5.92
N TRP A 76 13.44 -4.81 5.00
CA TRP A 76 13.52 -4.49 3.59
C TRP A 76 12.20 -3.95 3.05
N ALA A 77 12.30 -3.11 2.03
CA ALA A 77 11.16 -2.66 1.26
C ALA A 77 11.28 -3.14 -0.19
N TRP A 78 10.18 -3.59 -0.76
CA TRP A 78 10.10 -4.13 -2.10
C TRP A 78 9.11 -3.32 -2.94
N CYS A 79 9.47 -3.05 -4.18
CA CYS A 79 8.61 -2.41 -5.16
C CYS A 79 8.27 -3.42 -6.26
N LEU A 80 7.01 -3.80 -6.31
CA LEU A 80 6.41 -4.69 -7.28
C LEU A 80 5.22 -3.93 -7.86
N SER A 81 5.48 -2.91 -8.66
CA SER A 81 4.43 -2.07 -9.24
C SER A 81 4.41 -2.18 -10.75
N ARG A 82 3.23 -1.98 -11.31
CA ARG A 82 3.01 -1.65 -12.73
C ARG A 82 2.34 -0.30 -12.80
N ASP A 83 2.76 0.49 -13.79
CA ASP A 83 2.17 1.79 -14.04
C ASP A 83 0.67 1.68 -14.32
N GLU A 84 -0.10 2.66 -13.84
CA GLU A 84 -1.53 2.85 -14.11
C GLU A 84 -2.52 1.81 -13.55
N MET A 85 -2.09 0.88 -12.70
CA MET A 85 -3.00 -0.07 -12.06
C MET A 85 -3.69 0.57 -10.83
N PRO A 86 -5.01 0.37 -10.63
CA PRO A 86 -5.69 0.75 -9.40
C PRO A 86 -5.03 0.13 -8.17
N THR A 87 -5.00 0.88 -7.06
CA THR A 87 -4.26 0.47 -5.85
C THR A 87 -4.74 -0.87 -5.27
N GLY A 88 -6.06 -1.10 -5.29
CA GLY A 88 -6.61 -2.37 -4.80
C GLY A 88 -6.18 -3.57 -5.64
N ASP A 89 -6.18 -3.44 -6.97
CA ASP A 89 -5.74 -4.49 -7.89
C ASP A 89 -4.25 -4.79 -7.70
N LEU A 90 -3.43 -3.74 -7.55
CA LEU A 90 -2.00 -3.89 -7.27
C LEU A 90 -1.76 -4.64 -5.97
N ASN A 91 -2.40 -4.24 -4.87
CA ASN A 91 -2.23 -4.87 -3.57
C ASN A 91 -2.72 -6.33 -3.59
N LEU A 92 -3.80 -6.62 -4.32
CA LEU A 92 -4.28 -8.00 -4.51
C LEU A 92 -3.29 -8.85 -5.30
N ALA A 93 -2.75 -8.31 -6.39
CA ALA A 93 -1.72 -9.00 -7.18
C ALA A 93 -0.46 -9.28 -6.34
N GLN A 94 -0.02 -8.33 -5.53
CA GLN A 94 1.11 -8.48 -4.61
C GLN A 94 0.85 -9.56 -3.54
N LYS A 95 -0.37 -9.58 -2.96
CA LYS A 95 -0.79 -10.64 -2.03
C LYS A 95 -0.69 -12.02 -2.69
N ILE A 96 -1.31 -12.20 -3.85
CA ILE A 96 -1.32 -13.46 -4.58
C ILE A 96 0.12 -13.89 -4.93
N ALA A 97 0.94 -12.94 -5.38
CA ALA A 97 2.33 -13.21 -5.77
C ALA A 97 3.18 -13.70 -4.59
N LEU A 98 3.07 -13.09 -3.42
CA LEU A 98 3.82 -13.48 -2.23
C LEU A 98 3.31 -14.80 -1.62
N GLU A 99 1.99 -15.02 -1.59
CA GLU A 99 1.40 -16.22 -1.02
C GLU A 99 1.54 -17.46 -1.91
N ASN A 100 1.83 -17.32 -3.22
CA ASN A 100 1.88 -18.46 -4.15
C ASN A 100 3.18 -18.55 -4.98
N PHE A 101 3.94 -17.46 -5.12
CA PHE A 101 5.09 -17.35 -6.01
C PHE A 101 6.18 -16.44 -5.43
N GLU A 102 6.43 -16.46 -4.14
CA GLU A 102 7.27 -15.53 -3.40
C GLU A 102 8.63 -15.30 -4.07
N ASN A 103 9.43 -16.36 -4.26
CA ASN A 103 10.77 -16.24 -4.85
C ASN A 103 10.75 -15.64 -6.25
N ARG A 104 9.74 -15.99 -7.07
CA ARG A 104 9.60 -15.44 -8.43
C ARG A 104 9.19 -13.97 -8.40
N ALA A 105 8.31 -13.60 -7.50
CA ALA A 105 7.88 -12.23 -7.31
C ALA A 105 9.03 -11.33 -6.85
N LEU A 106 9.79 -11.78 -5.85
CA LEU A 106 10.92 -11.03 -5.32
C LEU A 106 12.11 -10.96 -6.29
N ALA A 107 12.29 -11.95 -7.16
CA ALA A 107 13.34 -11.93 -8.18
C ALA A 107 13.18 -10.81 -9.22
N VAL A 108 11.96 -10.33 -9.44
CA VAL A 108 11.67 -9.24 -10.39
C VAL A 108 11.38 -7.91 -9.70
N ALA A 109 11.26 -7.90 -8.37
CA ALA A 109 10.99 -6.70 -7.59
C ALA A 109 12.26 -5.87 -7.36
N ASN A 110 12.12 -4.56 -7.35
CA ASN A 110 13.17 -3.67 -6.88
C ASN A 110 13.20 -3.67 -5.35
N ARG A 111 14.39 -3.79 -4.76
CA ARG A 111 14.60 -3.85 -3.32
C ARG A 111 15.33 -2.63 -2.80
N ALA A 112 14.88 -2.10 -1.67
CA ALA A 112 15.56 -1.05 -0.92
C ALA A 112 15.67 -1.42 0.56
N THR A 113 16.70 -0.91 1.24
CA THR A 113 16.77 -1.04 2.70
C THR A 113 15.70 -0.19 3.37
N ALA A 114 15.23 -0.61 4.55
CA ALA A 114 14.25 0.16 5.33
C ALA A 114 14.72 1.61 5.61
N THR A 115 16.03 1.83 5.71
CA THR A 115 16.61 3.17 5.89
C THR A 115 16.40 4.05 4.66
N VAL A 116 16.67 3.54 3.46
CA VAL A 116 16.47 4.26 2.20
C VAL A 116 14.99 4.55 1.97
N TRP A 117 14.14 3.57 2.23
CA TRP A 117 12.70 3.72 2.10
C TRP A 117 12.13 4.81 3.03
N ARG A 118 12.55 4.87 4.31
CA ARG A 118 12.15 5.93 5.25
C ARG A 118 12.55 7.34 4.78
N GLN A 119 13.64 7.46 4.04
CA GLN A 119 14.05 8.72 3.43
C GLN A 119 13.15 9.13 2.26
N ILE A 120 12.70 8.17 1.46
CA ILE A 120 11.78 8.40 0.33
C ILE A 120 10.38 8.83 0.84
N GLU A 121 9.89 8.24 1.92
CA GLU A 121 8.61 8.62 2.55
C GLU A 121 8.68 9.87 3.44
N SER A 122 9.89 10.39 3.70
CA SER A 122 10.00 11.58 4.53
C SER A 122 9.38 12.79 3.80
N PRO A 123 8.57 13.62 4.51
CA PRO A 123 7.90 14.77 3.89
C PRO A 123 8.83 15.83 3.29
N SER A 124 10.15 15.73 3.50
CA SER A 124 11.12 16.64 2.92
C SER A 124 11.36 16.38 1.43
N SER A 125 11.33 15.14 0.96
CA SER A 125 11.51 14.83 -0.47
C SER A 125 10.26 15.18 -1.29
N TYR A 126 9.07 15.11 -0.68
CA TYR A 126 7.82 15.53 -1.33
C TYR A 126 7.64 17.06 -1.37
N ARG A 127 8.31 17.81 -0.47
CA ARG A 127 8.24 19.28 -0.40
C ARG A 127 8.99 20.00 -1.50
N ASP A 128 10.05 19.43 -2.05
CA ASP A 128 10.82 20.08 -3.11
C ASP A 128 10.12 20.02 -4.48
N GLY A 129 9.22 19.06 -4.70
CA GLY A 129 8.37 18.99 -5.89
C GLY A 129 7.14 19.91 -5.88
N LEU A 130 6.70 20.36 -4.70
CA LEU A 130 5.46 21.16 -4.53
C LEU A 130 5.69 22.65 -4.22
N ARG A 131 6.90 23.13 -4.24
CA ARG A 131 7.20 24.56 -3.99
C ARG A 131 6.64 25.53 -5.04
N HIS A 132 6.03 25.01 -6.11
CA HIS A 132 5.39 25.85 -7.13
C HIS A 132 3.85 25.93 -7.06
N LEU A 133 3.21 25.26 -6.11
CA LEU A 133 1.75 25.33 -5.97
C LEU A 133 1.35 25.58 -4.51
N THR A 134 0.96 26.81 -4.26
CA THR A 134 0.13 27.33 -3.15
C THR A 134 0.75 27.44 -1.75
N ALA A 135 1.03 28.69 -1.38
CA ALA A 135 1.03 29.16 0.00
C ALA A 135 -0.35 28.94 0.65
N GLY A 136 -0.37 28.27 1.78
CA GLY A 136 -1.49 28.33 2.72
C GLY A 136 -2.25 27.08 3.02
N PHE A 137 -1.64 26.10 3.66
CA PHE A 137 -2.36 25.17 4.56
C PHE A 137 -1.42 24.63 5.64
N ARG A 138 -1.56 25.15 6.86
CA ARG A 138 -0.83 24.68 8.05
C ARG A 138 -1.47 23.36 8.50
N LEU A 139 -0.82 22.24 8.26
CA LEU A 139 -1.19 20.94 8.87
C LEU A 139 -0.33 20.67 10.11
N ARG A 140 -0.95 20.87 11.25
CA ARG A 140 -0.47 20.52 12.58
C ARG A 140 -0.99 19.12 12.93
N THR A 141 -0.36 18.04 12.37
CA THR A 141 -0.72 16.65 12.74
C THR A 141 0.51 15.75 12.64
N ARG A 142 1.59 16.02 13.40
CA ARG A 142 2.85 15.29 13.24
C ARG A 142 3.23 14.35 14.37
N HIS A 143 2.42 14.19 15.41
CA HIS A 143 2.84 13.41 16.58
C HIS A 143 1.92 12.23 16.97
N TRP A 144 0.82 12.03 16.26
CA TRP A 144 -0.18 11.00 16.62
C TRP A 144 -0.08 9.70 15.82
N ARG A 145 0.63 9.69 14.70
CA ARG A 145 0.65 8.52 13.80
C ARG A 145 1.65 7.43 14.20
N GLU A 146 2.80 7.77 14.75
CA GLU A 146 3.86 6.78 15.03
C GLU A 146 3.62 5.97 16.31
N SER A 147 3.03 6.54 17.34
CA SER A 147 2.84 5.84 18.63
C SER A 147 1.57 4.97 18.68
N LEU A 148 0.54 5.31 17.90
CA LEU A 148 -0.71 4.53 17.85
C LEU A 148 -0.59 3.33 16.89
N TRP A 149 0.19 3.48 15.82
CA TRP A 149 0.43 2.45 14.82
C TRP A 149 1.07 1.18 15.41
N LEU A 150 2.11 1.36 16.21
CA LEU A 150 2.82 0.26 16.87
C LEU A 150 1.97 -0.45 17.93
N LYS A 151 1.06 0.27 18.60
CA LYS A 151 0.26 -0.32 19.68
C LYS A 151 -0.98 -1.06 19.20
N ILE A 152 -1.60 -0.66 18.10
CA ILE A 152 -2.85 -1.27 17.63
C ILE A 152 -2.56 -2.48 16.73
N CYS A 153 -1.51 -2.43 15.90
CA CYS A 153 -1.17 -3.55 15.01
C CYS A 153 -0.35 -4.66 15.70
N LEU A 154 0.30 -4.40 16.84
CA LEU A 154 1.11 -5.38 17.57
C LEU A 154 0.41 -6.01 18.77
N SER A 155 -0.71 -5.46 19.25
CA SER A 155 -1.38 -5.97 20.46
C SER A 155 -2.27 -7.19 20.23
N ASP A 156 -2.57 -7.56 18.99
CA ASP A 156 -3.45 -8.69 18.66
C ASP A 156 -2.70 -10.03 18.39
N THR A 157 -1.35 -10.07 18.50
CA THR A 157 -0.57 -11.31 18.29
C THR A 157 -0.17 -12.04 19.57
N ALA A 158 -0.66 -11.59 20.75
CA ALA A 158 -0.26 -12.17 22.06
C ALA A 158 -1.27 -13.16 22.65
N HIS A 159 -2.27 -13.62 21.91
CA HIS A 159 -3.22 -14.65 22.41
C HIS A 159 -3.48 -15.68 21.32
N HIS A 160 -2.51 -16.61 21.16
CA HIS A 160 -2.78 -18.04 20.87
C HIS A 160 -1.52 -18.81 21.24
#